data_053c4fdf79764a35d4d5d41e03c09d62
#
_entry.id   053c4fdf79764a35d4d5d41e03c09d62
#
_cell.length_a   1.000
_cell.length_b   1.000
_cell.length_c   1.000
_cell.angle_alpha   90.00
_cell.angle_beta   90.00
_cell.angle_gamma   90.00
#
_symmetry.space_group_name_H-M   'P 1'
#
loop_
_entity.id
_entity.type
_entity.pdbx_description
1 polymer ?
#
loop_
_entity_poly.entity_id
_entity_poly.type
_entity_poly.pdbx_seq_one_letter_code
_entity_poly.pdbx_strand_id
1 'polypeptide(L)'
;MTGVGVPPRVALVGASGHGMWHRRIIAPLHDAGRLELVALVDVRPVEAAPDAPVPPGTGVFTDHREMLAATRPEVVVICTPPHTHLPIALDAIRAGADLLLEKPPVLSLAEHRTLAAALAEHGRVAQIGFQALGSVALRELTSAVADGRLGRVTGISTVASWQRTDGYYARAPWAGRRSLNGRPALDGVLVNPLAHAVMQCLAVAGAAVSAGAVSPSGAVDGAAPDWPAQVELERYRTRPIEVDDTAALRATLGCGLPVLAAVTLAGEDFIAGEVIVHGSAGRAVLEYPTDRLTLPGDPGPREVPGRVNLLENLLAHRADPAGVPLIAPLSRTAAFTALVQAISAAPEPASVDAGWVVATGVGPERVLTIRGVNAALRRAAAEGALLSELGVPWAVKPHRTAVQRETGDA
;
A
#
# COMPACT_ATOMS: atom_id res chain seq x y z
N MET A 1 -15.73 -35.36 11.37
CA MET A 1 -14.30 -35.26 11.76
C MET A 1 -13.54 -35.02 10.46
N THR A 2 -13.37 -33.77 10.07
CA THR A 2 -12.54 -33.37 8.92
C THR A 2 -11.10 -33.69 9.30
N GLY A 3 -10.43 -34.54 8.53
CA GLY A 3 -9.03 -34.91 8.73
C GLY A 3 -8.18 -33.63 8.85
N VAL A 4 -7.47 -33.48 9.96
CA VAL A 4 -6.50 -32.44 10.16
C VAL A 4 -5.35 -32.73 9.18
N GLY A 5 -5.38 -32.08 8.02
CA GLY A 5 -4.26 -32.14 7.08
C GLY A 5 -2.98 -31.60 7.75
N VAL A 6 -1.82 -32.01 7.25
CA VAL A 6 -0.54 -31.49 7.72
C VAL A 6 -0.55 -29.95 7.56
N PRO A 7 -0.26 -29.18 8.63
CA PRO A 7 -0.27 -27.72 8.54
C PRO A 7 0.78 -27.23 7.53
N PRO A 8 0.46 -26.21 6.72
CA PRO A 8 1.38 -25.68 5.72
C PRO A 8 2.62 -25.09 6.38
N ARG A 9 3.77 -25.36 5.78
CA ARG A 9 5.10 -24.91 6.22
C ARG A 9 5.35 -23.48 5.78
N VAL A 10 5.55 -22.58 6.74
CA VAL A 10 5.69 -21.14 6.52
C VAL A 10 7.08 -20.67 6.94
N ALA A 11 7.72 -19.85 6.12
CA ALA A 11 8.96 -19.15 6.47
C ALA A 11 8.76 -17.64 6.37
N LEU A 12 9.49 -16.88 7.18
CA LEU A 12 9.51 -15.41 7.16
C LEU A 12 10.92 -14.90 6.82
N VAL A 13 11.02 -14.10 5.76
CA VAL A 13 12.25 -13.40 5.36
C VAL A 13 12.12 -11.92 5.71
N GLY A 14 13.05 -11.40 6.52
CA GLY A 14 12.97 -10.09 7.15
C GLY A 14 12.24 -10.18 8.50
N ALA A 15 12.78 -10.98 9.44
CA ALA A 15 12.11 -11.31 10.71
C ALA A 15 12.18 -10.21 11.77
N SER A 16 13.02 -9.16 11.57
CA SER A 16 13.20 -8.01 12.48
C SER A 16 12.45 -6.77 11.97
N GLY A 17 12.40 -5.72 12.79
CA GLY A 17 11.71 -4.47 12.41
C GLY A 17 10.23 -4.70 12.12
N HIS A 18 9.76 -4.39 10.90
CA HIS A 18 8.36 -4.66 10.53
C HIS A 18 8.02 -6.15 10.49
N GLY A 19 9.00 -7.03 10.29
CA GLY A 19 8.82 -8.48 10.40
C GLY A 19 8.33 -8.95 11.77
N MET A 20 8.58 -8.18 12.84
CA MET A 20 8.00 -8.47 14.16
C MET A 20 6.48 -8.46 14.14
N TRP A 21 5.86 -7.60 13.33
CA TRP A 21 4.40 -7.60 13.15
C TRP A 21 3.92 -8.90 12.50
N HIS A 22 4.63 -9.41 11.49
CA HIS A 22 4.32 -10.71 10.88
C HIS A 22 4.51 -11.86 11.87
N ARG A 23 5.56 -11.82 12.71
CA ARG A 23 5.77 -12.84 13.74
C ARG A 23 4.62 -12.89 14.74
N ARG A 24 4.08 -11.71 15.15
CA ARG A 24 2.90 -11.62 16.02
C ARG A 24 1.63 -12.23 15.41
N ILE A 25 1.51 -12.18 14.10
CA ILE A 25 0.40 -12.84 13.37
C ILE A 25 0.64 -14.33 13.24
N ILE A 26 1.87 -14.74 12.96
CA ILE A 26 2.25 -16.13 12.72
C ILE A 26 2.18 -16.94 14.02
N ALA A 27 2.62 -16.40 15.15
CA ALA A 27 2.71 -17.12 16.41
C ALA A 27 1.38 -17.78 16.84
N PRO A 28 0.25 -17.07 16.93
CA PRO A 28 -1.03 -17.71 17.32
C PRO A 28 -1.54 -18.71 16.28
N LEU A 29 -1.20 -18.55 15.01
CA LEU A 29 -1.56 -19.52 13.97
C LEU A 29 -0.73 -20.80 14.08
N HIS A 30 0.55 -20.67 14.45
CA HIS A 30 1.44 -21.79 14.72
C HIS A 30 0.96 -22.56 15.96
N ASP A 31 0.70 -21.86 17.06
CA ASP A 31 0.21 -22.46 18.32
C ASP A 31 -1.13 -23.21 18.15
N ALA A 32 -1.97 -22.69 17.25
CA ALA A 32 -3.24 -23.32 16.89
C ALA A 32 -3.11 -24.47 15.88
N GLY A 33 -1.89 -24.79 15.42
CA GLY A 33 -1.65 -25.83 14.42
C GLY A 33 -2.20 -25.50 13.02
N ARG A 34 -2.48 -24.23 12.73
CA ARG A 34 -2.99 -23.77 11.43
C ARG A 34 -1.88 -23.58 10.39
N LEU A 35 -0.65 -23.44 10.82
CA LEU A 35 0.59 -23.44 10.04
C LEU A 35 1.74 -23.96 10.92
N GLU A 36 2.85 -24.34 10.27
CA GLU A 36 4.12 -24.63 10.93
C GLU A 36 5.13 -23.54 10.55
N LEU A 37 5.60 -22.73 11.51
CA LEU A 37 6.71 -21.80 11.28
C LEU A 37 8.02 -22.59 11.24
N VAL A 38 8.54 -22.82 10.04
CA VAL A 38 9.75 -23.65 9.86
C VAL A 38 11.04 -22.84 9.86
N ALA A 39 10.97 -21.54 9.53
CA ALA A 39 12.19 -20.70 9.48
C ALA A 39 11.91 -19.21 9.64
N LEU A 40 12.90 -18.53 10.21
CA LEU A 40 13.06 -17.07 10.23
C LEU A 40 14.39 -16.70 9.57
N VAL A 41 14.37 -15.69 8.71
CA VAL A 41 15.57 -15.19 8.02
C VAL A 41 15.74 -13.70 8.29
N ASP A 42 16.90 -13.26 8.76
CA ASP A 42 17.27 -11.85 8.85
C ASP A 42 18.79 -11.71 8.81
N VAL A 43 19.28 -10.64 8.22
CA VAL A 43 20.73 -10.31 8.23
C VAL A 43 21.23 -9.87 9.60
N ARG A 44 20.32 -9.57 10.52
CA ARG A 44 20.60 -9.27 11.94
C ARG A 44 20.16 -10.44 12.80
N PRO A 45 20.69 -10.57 14.05
CA PRO A 45 20.20 -11.57 14.99
C PRO A 45 18.68 -11.49 15.19
N VAL A 46 18.02 -12.64 15.16
CA VAL A 46 16.58 -12.75 15.41
C VAL A 46 16.37 -12.98 16.91
N GLU A 47 15.89 -11.95 17.59
CA GLU A 47 15.60 -12.04 19.02
C GLU A 47 14.17 -12.51 19.26
N ALA A 48 13.97 -13.35 20.27
CA ALA A 48 12.66 -13.73 20.73
C ALA A 48 12.02 -12.56 21.53
N ALA A 49 10.70 -12.37 21.35
CA ALA A 49 9.91 -11.44 22.15
C ALA A 49 8.69 -12.18 22.71
N PRO A 50 8.12 -11.74 23.85
CA PRO A 50 6.98 -12.43 24.47
C PRO A 50 5.78 -12.61 23.54
N ASP A 51 5.52 -11.62 22.68
CA ASP A 51 4.42 -11.60 21.70
C ASP A 51 4.85 -12.03 20.29
N ALA A 52 6.13 -12.38 20.11
CA ALA A 52 6.72 -12.85 18.86
C ALA A 52 7.83 -13.88 19.16
N PRO A 53 7.50 -15.01 19.73
CA PRO A 53 8.46 -16.07 20.09
C PRO A 53 9.15 -16.62 18.84
N VAL A 54 10.25 -17.34 19.07
CA VAL A 54 10.83 -18.26 18.11
C VAL A 54 10.45 -19.67 18.57
N PRO A 55 9.46 -20.33 17.94
CA PRO A 55 9.01 -21.65 18.36
C PRO A 55 10.14 -22.69 18.32
N PRO A 56 10.15 -23.70 19.20
CA PRO A 56 11.10 -24.80 19.14
C PRO A 56 11.07 -25.47 17.76
N GLY A 57 12.23 -25.78 17.20
CA GLY A 57 12.36 -26.39 15.87
C GLY A 57 12.35 -25.39 14.71
N THR A 58 12.06 -24.10 14.94
CA THR A 58 12.18 -23.08 13.90
C THR A 58 13.65 -22.80 13.60
N GLY A 59 14.06 -23.00 12.34
CA GLY A 59 15.42 -22.66 11.88
C GLY A 59 15.62 -21.14 11.82
N VAL A 60 16.83 -20.66 12.14
CA VAL A 60 17.19 -19.25 11.96
C VAL A 60 18.34 -19.16 10.97
N PHE A 61 18.18 -18.34 9.93
CA PHE A 61 19.10 -18.22 8.81
C PHE A 61 19.44 -16.74 8.55
N THR A 62 20.56 -16.50 7.89
CA THR A 62 20.96 -15.19 7.38
C THR A 62 20.78 -15.06 5.86
N ASP A 63 20.65 -16.18 5.17
CA ASP A 63 20.43 -16.26 3.71
C ASP A 63 19.15 -17.03 3.41
N HIS A 64 18.29 -16.45 2.57
CA HIS A 64 17.01 -17.06 2.19
C HIS A 64 17.16 -18.30 1.30
N ARG A 65 18.25 -18.42 0.52
CA ARG A 65 18.48 -19.58 -0.36
C ARG A 65 18.87 -20.80 0.47
N GLU A 66 19.70 -20.61 1.49
CA GLU A 66 20.03 -21.68 2.46
C GLU A 66 18.74 -22.14 3.17
N MET A 67 17.92 -21.19 3.61
CA MET A 67 16.62 -21.47 4.23
C MET A 67 15.71 -22.28 3.30
N LEU A 68 15.54 -21.84 2.03
CA LEU A 68 14.69 -22.52 1.05
C LEU A 68 15.16 -23.97 0.81
N ALA A 69 16.47 -24.19 0.66
CA ALA A 69 17.03 -25.51 0.47
C ALA A 69 16.85 -26.43 1.68
N ALA A 70 17.04 -25.90 2.90
CA ALA A 70 16.96 -26.67 4.14
C ALA A 70 15.52 -26.98 4.57
N THR A 71 14.59 -26.03 4.38
CA THR A 71 13.27 -26.12 5.00
C THR A 71 12.13 -26.36 4.00
N ARG A 72 12.30 -26.06 2.72
CA ARG A 72 11.28 -26.22 1.67
C ARG A 72 9.90 -25.73 2.10
N PRO A 73 9.75 -24.43 2.43
CA PRO A 73 8.48 -23.88 2.87
C PRO A 73 7.46 -23.87 1.72
N GLU A 74 6.18 -24.03 2.05
CA GLU A 74 5.08 -23.93 1.10
C GLU A 74 4.59 -22.48 0.93
N VAL A 75 4.84 -21.65 1.95
CA VAL A 75 4.54 -20.21 1.93
C VAL A 75 5.76 -19.45 2.46
N VAL A 76 6.17 -18.41 1.74
CA VAL A 76 7.21 -17.48 2.18
C VAL A 76 6.60 -16.10 2.38
N VAL A 77 6.69 -15.61 3.61
CA VAL A 77 6.38 -14.20 3.93
C VAL A 77 7.65 -13.38 3.70
N ILE A 78 7.58 -12.35 2.87
CA ILE A 78 8.72 -11.49 2.53
C ILE A 78 8.45 -10.08 3.06
N CYS A 79 9.25 -9.68 4.06
CA CYS A 79 9.15 -8.39 4.76
C CYS A 79 10.52 -7.71 4.84
N THR A 80 11.13 -7.52 3.69
CA THR A 80 12.46 -6.93 3.51
C THR A 80 12.37 -5.55 2.84
N PRO A 81 13.46 -4.80 2.66
CA PRO A 81 13.39 -3.56 1.86
C PRO A 81 12.94 -3.82 0.42
N PRO A 82 12.12 -2.93 -0.19
CA PRO A 82 11.45 -3.16 -1.48
C PRO A 82 12.37 -3.60 -2.64
N HIS A 83 13.60 -3.08 -2.70
CA HIS A 83 14.57 -3.45 -3.74
C HIS A 83 15.06 -4.92 -3.66
N THR A 84 14.78 -5.62 -2.57
CA THR A 84 15.11 -7.04 -2.39
C THR A 84 13.92 -7.96 -2.65
N HIS A 85 12.72 -7.40 -2.83
CA HIS A 85 11.49 -8.18 -2.99
C HIS A 85 11.55 -9.10 -4.20
N LEU A 86 11.85 -8.57 -5.39
CA LEU A 86 11.86 -9.37 -6.62
C LEU A 86 12.84 -10.56 -6.57
N PRO A 87 14.15 -10.39 -6.26
CA PRO A 87 15.07 -11.52 -6.24
C PRO A 87 14.67 -12.60 -5.22
N ILE A 88 14.23 -12.21 -4.00
CA ILE A 88 13.80 -13.17 -2.98
C ILE A 88 12.52 -13.89 -3.43
N ALA A 89 11.56 -13.15 -3.99
CA ALA A 89 10.30 -13.70 -4.50
C ALA A 89 10.55 -14.73 -5.62
N LEU A 90 11.42 -14.42 -6.58
CA LEU A 90 11.77 -15.35 -7.66
C LEU A 90 12.43 -16.63 -7.14
N ASP A 91 13.32 -16.53 -6.17
CA ASP A 91 13.96 -17.70 -5.57
C ASP A 91 12.93 -18.56 -4.79
N ALA A 92 12.01 -17.94 -4.05
CA ALA A 92 10.92 -18.62 -3.34
C ALA A 92 9.93 -19.31 -4.30
N ILE A 93 9.53 -18.64 -5.39
CA ILE A 93 8.64 -19.20 -6.42
C ILE A 93 9.28 -20.43 -7.06
N ARG A 94 10.56 -20.35 -7.45
CA ARG A 94 11.30 -21.49 -8.04
C ARG A 94 11.43 -22.66 -7.06
N ALA A 95 11.49 -22.37 -5.75
CA ALA A 95 11.47 -23.39 -4.72
C ALA A 95 10.07 -24.00 -4.47
N GLY A 96 9.03 -23.53 -5.16
CA GLY A 96 7.65 -24.03 -5.09
C GLY A 96 6.76 -23.38 -4.04
N ALA A 97 7.18 -22.23 -3.47
CA ALA A 97 6.41 -21.53 -2.45
C ALA A 97 5.43 -20.51 -3.04
N ASP A 98 4.27 -20.35 -2.40
CA ASP A 98 3.39 -19.20 -2.55
C ASP A 98 3.88 -18.05 -1.68
N LEU A 99 3.49 -16.81 -1.98
CA LEU A 99 4.04 -15.62 -1.34
C LEU A 99 3.00 -14.81 -0.56
N LEU A 100 3.39 -14.34 0.62
CA LEU A 100 2.88 -13.11 1.20
C LEU A 100 4.00 -12.07 1.10
N LEU A 101 3.89 -11.14 0.15
CA LEU A 101 4.92 -10.16 -0.17
C LEU A 101 4.52 -8.77 0.31
N GLU A 102 5.35 -8.13 1.13
CA GLU A 102 5.09 -6.77 1.62
C GLU A 102 4.99 -5.74 0.49
N LYS A 103 4.25 -4.68 0.79
CA LYS A 103 4.05 -3.55 -0.12
C LYS A 103 5.25 -2.55 -0.07
N PRO A 104 5.56 -1.87 -1.18
CA PRO A 104 5.11 -2.15 -2.54
C PRO A 104 5.70 -3.49 -3.01
N PRO A 105 4.98 -4.29 -3.83
CA PRO A 105 5.50 -5.60 -4.21
C PRO A 105 6.81 -5.49 -4.97
N VAL A 106 6.89 -4.50 -5.86
CA VAL A 106 8.06 -4.13 -6.66
C VAL A 106 8.02 -2.64 -6.99
N LEU A 107 9.06 -2.10 -7.62
CA LEU A 107 9.24 -0.66 -7.83
C LEU A 107 9.04 -0.22 -9.30
N SER A 108 8.80 -1.16 -10.22
CA SER A 108 8.55 -0.86 -11.64
C SER A 108 7.58 -1.87 -12.25
N LEU A 109 6.94 -1.47 -13.35
CA LEU A 109 6.07 -2.36 -14.12
C LEU A 109 6.87 -3.50 -14.77
N ALA A 110 8.11 -3.28 -15.16
CA ALA A 110 8.98 -4.34 -15.68
C ALA A 110 9.22 -5.45 -14.63
N GLU A 111 9.50 -5.05 -13.38
CA GLU A 111 9.61 -6.00 -12.26
C GLU A 111 8.27 -6.69 -11.96
N HIS A 112 7.16 -5.95 -12.06
CA HIS A 112 5.82 -6.52 -11.86
C HIS A 112 5.52 -7.62 -12.88
N ARG A 113 5.81 -7.38 -14.17
CA ARG A 113 5.67 -8.40 -15.23
C ARG A 113 6.57 -9.61 -14.99
N THR A 114 7.82 -9.37 -14.59
CA THR A 114 8.76 -10.46 -14.27
C THR A 114 8.21 -11.34 -13.14
N LEU A 115 7.68 -10.72 -12.09
CA LEU A 115 7.09 -11.44 -10.97
C LEU A 115 5.80 -12.19 -11.39
N ALA A 116 4.93 -11.56 -12.17
CA ALA A 116 3.69 -12.17 -12.68
C ALA A 116 3.99 -13.37 -13.58
N ALA A 117 4.98 -13.24 -14.48
CA ALA A 117 5.40 -14.34 -15.36
C ALA A 117 5.93 -15.54 -14.56
N ALA A 118 6.77 -15.30 -13.55
CA ALA A 118 7.30 -16.37 -12.71
C ALA A 118 6.19 -17.07 -11.89
N LEU A 119 5.23 -16.32 -11.34
CA LEU A 119 4.06 -16.91 -10.66
C LEU A 119 3.26 -17.82 -11.59
N ALA A 120 2.99 -17.37 -12.81
CA ALA A 120 2.24 -18.12 -13.81
C ALA A 120 3.01 -19.37 -14.26
N GLU A 121 4.31 -19.26 -14.57
CA GLU A 121 5.17 -20.36 -15.00
C GLU A 121 5.24 -21.49 -13.97
N HIS A 122 5.31 -21.14 -12.70
CA HIS A 122 5.45 -22.14 -11.62
C HIS A 122 4.10 -22.51 -10.96
N GLY A 123 2.97 -21.97 -11.43
CA GLY A 123 1.65 -22.21 -10.83
C GLY A 123 1.59 -21.80 -9.36
N ARG A 124 2.24 -20.67 -9.01
CA ARG A 124 2.24 -20.11 -7.65
C ARG A 124 1.40 -18.85 -7.58
N VAL A 125 1.05 -18.44 -6.37
CA VAL A 125 0.27 -17.24 -6.12
C VAL A 125 1.00 -16.28 -5.19
N ALA A 126 0.68 -14.99 -5.31
CA ALA A 126 1.18 -13.96 -4.41
C ALA A 126 0.03 -13.12 -3.84
N GLN A 127 -0.03 -13.05 -2.52
CA GLN A 127 -0.82 -12.10 -1.75
C GLN A 127 0.08 -10.92 -1.40
N ILE A 128 -0.32 -9.69 -1.74
CA ILE A 128 0.49 -8.50 -1.49
C ILE A 128 0.06 -7.82 -0.19
N GLY A 129 1.01 -7.38 0.63
CA GLY A 129 0.85 -6.84 1.97
C GLY A 129 0.02 -5.55 2.09
N PHE A 130 -1.01 -5.38 1.27
CA PHE A 130 -2.00 -4.31 1.42
C PHE A 130 -3.12 -4.70 2.40
N GLN A 131 -2.79 -4.80 3.70
CA GLN A 131 -3.72 -5.24 4.74
C GLN A 131 -5.02 -4.43 4.80
N ALA A 132 -4.98 -3.17 4.36
CA ALA A 132 -6.17 -2.32 4.28
C ALA A 132 -7.25 -2.86 3.34
N LEU A 133 -6.88 -3.67 2.35
CA LEU A 133 -7.84 -4.32 1.45
C LEU A 133 -8.66 -5.42 2.13
N GLY A 134 -8.19 -5.93 3.26
CA GLY A 134 -8.93 -6.90 4.09
C GLY A 134 -10.06 -6.29 4.93
N SER A 135 -10.22 -4.96 4.93
CA SER A 135 -11.22 -4.24 5.70
C SER A 135 -12.66 -4.62 5.31
N VAL A 136 -13.51 -4.93 6.29
CA VAL A 136 -14.94 -5.14 6.09
C VAL A 136 -15.62 -3.85 5.66
N ALA A 137 -15.21 -2.71 6.23
CA ALA A 137 -15.70 -1.38 5.86
C ALA A 137 -15.41 -1.04 4.39
N LEU A 138 -14.22 -1.37 3.89
CA LEU A 138 -13.89 -1.19 2.47
C LEU A 138 -14.77 -2.06 1.57
N ARG A 139 -15.01 -3.30 1.96
CA ARG A 139 -15.89 -4.21 1.21
C ARG A 139 -17.31 -3.68 1.17
N GLU A 140 -17.82 -3.15 2.28
CA GLU A 140 -19.14 -2.52 2.33
C GLU A 140 -19.20 -1.26 1.47
N LEU A 141 -18.17 -0.43 1.47
CA LEU A 141 -18.07 0.74 0.59
C LEU A 141 -18.08 0.33 -0.88
N THR A 142 -17.29 -0.67 -1.27
CA THR A 142 -17.26 -1.14 -2.66
C THR A 142 -18.58 -1.77 -3.09
N SER A 143 -19.26 -2.50 -2.20
CA SER A 143 -20.62 -2.99 -2.46
C SER A 143 -21.62 -1.85 -2.65
N ALA A 144 -21.58 -0.82 -1.79
CA ALA A 144 -22.46 0.34 -1.93
C ALA A 144 -22.26 1.10 -3.26
N VAL A 145 -21.01 1.14 -3.76
CA VAL A 145 -20.70 1.67 -5.10
C VAL A 145 -21.31 0.77 -6.19
N ALA A 146 -21.11 -0.52 -6.10
CA ALA A 146 -21.63 -1.49 -7.08
C ALA A 146 -23.15 -1.54 -7.12
N ASP A 147 -23.81 -1.39 -5.97
CA ASP A 147 -25.27 -1.36 -5.81
C ASP A 147 -25.89 -0.01 -6.23
N GLY A 148 -25.08 0.94 -6.70
CA GLY A 148 -25.54 2.24 -7.18
C GLY A 148 -25.97 3.23 -6.09
N ARG A 149 -25.71 2.98 -4.80
CA ARG A 149 -26.09 3.87 -3.68
C ARG A 149 -25.46 5.27 -3.78
N LEU A 150 -24.33 5.40 -4.45
CA LEU A 150 -23.67 6.68 -4.71
C LEU A 150 -24.08 7.32 -6.05
N GLY A 151 -24.90 6.63 -6.84
CA GLY A 151 -25.17 7.03 -8.22
C GLY A 151 -23.90 6.91 -9.07
N ARG A 152 -23.72 7.84 -10.01
CA ARG A 152 -22.51 7.88 -10.83
C ARG A 152 -21.32 8.43 -10.04
N VAL A 153 -20.24 7.68 -9.95
CA VAL A 153 -18.98 8.12 -9.32
C VAL A 153 -18.29 9.14 -10.23
N THR A 154 -17.99 10.31 -9.69
CA THR A 154 -17.39 11.45 -10.41
C THR A 154 -15.95 11.72 -9.99
N GLY A 155 -15.50 11.16 -8.86
CA GLY A 155 -14.13 11.26 -8.38
C GLY A 155 -13.94 10.43 -7.12
N ILE A 156 -12.69 10.09 -6.86
CA ILE A 156 -12.28 9.43 -5.61
C ILE A 156 -11.08 10.19 -5.06
N SER A 157 -11.08 10.48 -3.77
CA SER A 157 -9.96 11.17 -3.15
C SER A 157 -9.56 10.53 -1.82
N THR A 158 -8.31 10.75 -1.41
CA THR A 158 -7.89 10.49 -0.03
C THR A 158 -7.19 11.70 0.55
N VAL A 159 -7.45 11.95 1.83
CA VAL A 159 -6.77 12.98 2.61
C VAL A 159 -6.24 12.36 3.88
N ALA A 160 -4.96 12.62 4.18
CA ALA A 160 -4.33 12.20 5.43
C ALA A 160 -3.33 13.24 5.91
N SER A 161 -3.30 13.46 7.21
CA SER A 161 -2.34 14.34 7.86
C SER A 161 -1.80 13.65 9.11
N TRP A 162 -0.55 13.24 9.03
CA TRP A 162 0.18 12.63 10.12
C TRP A 162 1.39 13.48 10.48
N GLN A 163 2.04 13.14 11.57
CA GLN A 163 3.31 13.73 11.96
C GLN A 163 4.38 12.65 12.02
N ARG A 164 5.60 13.01 11.62
CA ARG A 164 6.80 12.19 11.81
C ARG A 164 7.92 13.03 12.38
N THR A 165 8.59 12.46 13.37
CA THR A 165 9.73 13.09 14.05
C THR A 165 11.02 12.95 13.24
N ASP A 166 12.06 13.68 13.61
CA ASP A 166 13.41 13.46 13.04
C ASP A 166 13.92 12.05 13.34
N GLY A 167 13.58 11.49 14.51
CA GLY A 167 13.87 10.10 14.87
C GLY A 167 13.26 9.07 13.91
N TYR A 168 12.05 9.34 13.39
CA TYR A 168 11.47 8.48 12.36
C TYR A 168 12.35 8.40 11.10
N TYR A 169 12.89 9.52 10.65
CA TYR A 169 13.77 9.55 9.47
C TYR A 169 15.19 9.04 9.77
N ALA A 170 15.58 8.93 11.03
CA ALA A 170 16.83 8.30 11.47
C ALA A 170 16.71 6.79 11.80
N ARG A 171 15.51 6.19 11.70
CA ARG A 171 15.21 4.80 12.11
C ARG A 171 15.97 3.72 11.35
N ALA A 172 16.39 4.04 10.13
CA ALA A 172 17.09 3.11 9.24
C ALA A 172 17.85 3.86 8.15
N PRO A 173 18.89 3.27 7.55
CA PRO A 173 19.69 3.92 6.50
C PRO A 173 18.91 4.31 5.24
N TRP A 174 17.80 3.63 4.96
CA TRP A 174 16.95 3.87 3.80
C TRP A 174 15.81 4.89 4.08
N ALA A 175 15.61 5.28 5.36
CA ALA A 175 14.55 6.17 5.74
C ALA A 175 14.74 7.57 5.12
N GLY A 176 13.70 8.11 4.51
CA GLY A 176 13.74 9.38 3.81
C GLY A 176 14.60 9.39 2.53
N ARG A 177 15.06 8.22 2.05
CA ARG A 177 15.90 8.12 0.87
C ARG A 177 15.11 7.74 -0.37
N ARG A 178 15.53 8.28 -1.52
CA ARG A 178 15.09 7.86 -2.85
C ARG A 178 15.82 6.59 -3.29
N SER A 179 17.09 6.49 -2.92
CA SER A 179 17.91 5.31 -3.18
C SER A 179 18.89 5.06 -2.04
N LEU A 180 19.33 3.81 -1.89
CA LEU A 180 20.37 3.40 -0.97
C LEU A 180 21.35 2.48 -1.71
N ASN A 181 22.64 2.84 -1.73
CA ASN A 181 23.71 2.07 -2.42
C ASN A 181 23.35 1.79 -3.91
N GLY A 182 22.81 2.77 -4.61
CA GLY A 182 22.41 2.66 -6.01
C GLY A 182 21.12 1.87 -6.27
N ARG A 183 20.42 1.41 -5.22
CA ARG A 183 19.15 0.68 -5.32
C ARG A 183 17.99 1.56 -4.88
N PRO A 184 16.84 1.57 -5.58
CA PRO A 184 15.67 2.36 -5.19
C PRO A 184 15.17 1.98 -3.80
N ALA A 185 14.86 2.98 -2.97
CA ALA A 185 14.25 2.82 -1.63
C ALA A 185 12.85 3.44 -1.57
N LEU A 186 12.67 4.62 -2.16
CA LEU A 186 11.40 5.33 -2.36
C LEU A 186 10.55 5.47 -1.07
N ASP A 187 11.16 5.84 0.07
CA ASP A 187 10.47 5.98 1.37
C ASP A 187 9.64 7.28 1.47
N GLY A 188 8.94 7.66 0.39
CA GLY A 188 8.06 8.83 0.35
C GLY A 188 6.67 8.56 0.93
N VAL A 189 5.92 9.65 1.20
CA VAL A 189 4.61 9.59 1.87
C VAL A 189 3.59 8.73 1.12
N LEU A 190 3.58 8.79 -0.22
CA LEU A 190 2.65 8.04 -1.07
C LEU A 190 3.01 6.56 -1.21
N VAL A 191 4.30 6.21 -1.14
CA VAL A 191 4.80 4.85 -1.42
C VAL A 191 4.88 4.01 -0.15
N ASN A 192 5.14 4.63 1.00
CA ASN A 192 5.27 3.88 2.25
C ASN A 192 4.18 4.23 3.27
N PRO A 193 4.17 5.33 4.02
CA PRO A 193 3.21 5.45 5.13
C PRO A 193 1.75 5.44 4.70
N LEU A 194 1.40 6.13 3.61
CA LEU A 194 0.01 6.27 3.15
C LEU A 194 -0.33 5.47 1.88
N ALA A 195 0.53 4.54 1.49
CA ALA A 195 0.29 3.60 0.39
C ALA A 195 -1.04 2.85 0.49
N HIS A 196 -1.46 2.50 1.71
CA HIS A 196 -2.73 1.79 1.93
C HIS A 196 -3.94 2.64 1.54
N ALA A 197 -3.97 3.93 1.87
CA ALA A 197 -5.05 4.83 1.51
C ALA A 197 -5.14 5.03 -0.01
N VAL A 198 -3.98 5.20 -0.69
CA VAL A 198 -3.91 5.25 -2.15
C VAL A 198 -4.43 3.96 -2.78
N MET A 199 -4.00 2.79 -2.27
CA MET A 199 -4.45 1.49 -2.78
C MET A 199 -5.95 1.27 -2.56
N GLN A 200 -6.52 1.73 -1.46
CA GLN A 200 -7.97 1.69 -1.24
C GLN A 200 -8.74 2.54 -2.26
N CYS A 201 -8.23 3.75 -2.59
CA CYS A 201 -8.82 4.56 -3.67
C CYS A 201 -8.84 3.81 -5.01
N LEU A 202 -7.72 3.18 -5.38
CA LEU A 202 -7.64 2.38 -6.60
C LEU A 202 -8.58 1.17 -6.56
N ALA A 203 -8.73 0.51 -5.40
CA ALA A 203 -9.66 -0.60 -5.23
C ALA A 203 -11.14 -0.18 -5.40
N VAL A 204 -11.51 0.97 -4.85
CA VAL A 204 -12.87 1.55 -5.02
C VAL A 204 -13.08 1.98 -6.47
N ALA A 205 -12.08 2.57 -7.11
CA ALA A 205 -12.14 2.94 -8.53
C ALA A 205 -12.36 1.72 -9.43
N GLY A 206 -11.60 0.64 -9.21
CA GLY A 206 -11.78 -0.62 -9.93
C GLY A 206 -13.19 -1.20 -9.74
N ALA A 207 -13.76 -1.13 -8.53
CA ALA A 207 -15.14 -1.55 -8.27
C ALA A 207 -16.15 -0.68 -9.02
N ALA A 208 -15.96 0.65 -9.04
CA ALA A 208 -16.83 1.58 -9.77
C ALA A 208 -16.78 1.33 -11.29
N VAL A 209 -15.60 1.09 -11.85
CA VAL A 209 -15.42 0.75 -13.27
C VAL A 209 -16.10 -0.59 -13.60
N SER A 210 -15.86 -1.62 -12.80
CA SER A 210 -16.43 -2.96 -13.01
C SER A 210 -17.96 -2.96 -12.92
N ALA A 211 -18.53 -2.10 -12.07
CA ALA A 211 -19.98 -1.94 -11.93
C ALA A 211 -20.61 -1.02 -13.01
N GLY A 212 -19.80 -0.42 -13.90
CA GLY A 212 -20.32 0.59 -14.85
C GLY A 212 -20.81 1.88 -14.18
N ALA A 213 -20.41 2.13 -12.95
CA ALA A 213 -20.84 3.28 -12.15
C ALA A 213 -20.08 4.58 -12.48
N VAL A 214 -19.23 4.59 -13.50
CA VAL A 214 -18.42 5.74 -13.95
C VAL A 214 -18.98 6.28 -15.27
N SER A 215 -18.94 7.61 -15.46
CA SER A 215 -19.29 8.20 -16.76
C SER A 215 -18.11 8.04 -17.74
N PRO A 216 -18.35 7.67 -19.01
CA PRO A 216 -17.28 7.55 -20.00
C PRO A 216 -16.76 8.91 -20.51
N SER A 217 -17.18 10.02 -19.94
CA SER A 217 -16.69 11.36 -20.31
C SER A 217 -15.24 11.56 -19.90
N GLY A 218 -14.37 11.92 -20.85
CA GLY A 218 -12.95 12.15 -20.60
C GLY A 218 -12.09 10.87 -20.64
N ALA A 219 -12.58 9.79 -21.24
CA ALA A 219 -11.82 8.57 -21.44
C ALA A 219 -10.51 8.87 -22.22
N VAL A 220 -9.44 8.16 -21.83
CA VAL A 220 -8.14 8.25 -22.48
C VAL A 220 -8.03 7.14 -23.53
N ASP A 221 -7.84 7.54 -24.77
CA ASP A 221 -7.79 6.59 -25.90
C ASP A 221 -6.72 5.51 -25.69
N GLY A 222 -7.11 4.27 -25.91
CA GLY A 222 -6.22 3.11 -25.81
C GLY A 222 -5.85 2.68 -24.39
N ALA A 223 -6.31 3.36 -23.36
CA ALA A 223 -6.03 2.96 -21.98
C ALA A 223 -7.14 2.04 -21.43
N ALA A 224 -6.75 1.05 -20.61
CA ALA A 224 -7.73 0.25 -19.88
C ALA A 224 -8.51 1.14 -18.89
N PRO A 225 -9.82 0.90 -18.72
CA PRO A 225 -10.69 1.82 -17.97
C PRO A 225 -10.24 2.12 -16.54
N ASP A 226 -9.66 1.16 -15.84
CA ASP A 226 -9.19 1.23 -14.46
C ASP A 226 -7.68 1.56 -14.33
N TRP A 227 -6.99 1.77 -15.45
CA TRP A 227 -5.55 2.07 -15.47
C TRP A 227 -5.27 3.56 -15.24
N PRO A 228 -4.27 3.95 -14.42
CA PRO A 228 -3.88 5.34 -14.23
C PRO A 228 -3.13 5.87 -15.46
N ALA A 229 -3.87 6.27 -16.49
CA ALA A 229 -3.33 6.65 -17.79
C ALA A 229 -2.52 7.95 -17.76
N GLN A 230 -2.90 8.88 -16.90
CA GLN A 230 -2.20 10.15 -16.70
C GLN A 230 -1.99 10.40 -15.22
N VAL A 231 -0.82 10.91 -14.85
CA VAL A 231 -0.46 11.24 -13.46
C VAL A 231 0.07 12.66 -13.40
N GLU A 232 -0.51 13.46 -12.52
CA GLU A 232 -0.08 14.78 -12.13
C GLU A 232 0.39 14.72 -10.68
N LEU A 233 1.60 15.22 -10.41
CA LEU A 233 2.26 14.99 -9.14
C LEU A 233 2.93 16.25 -8.62
N GLU A 234 2.54 16.68 -7.43
CA GLU A 234 3.17 17.72 -6.64
C GLU A 234 3.79 17.07 -5.40
N ARG A 235 5.09 17.24 -5.19
CA ARG A 235 5.81 16.66 -4.07
C ARG A 235 6.64 17.68 -3.34
N TYR A 236 6.61 17.62 -2.01
CA TYR A 236 7.25 18.59 -1.13
C TYR A 236 8.00 17.88 -0.01
N ARG A 237 9.00 18.58 0.53
CA ARG A 237 9.76 18.17 1.71
C ARG A 237 9.99 19.34 2.66
N THR A 238 9.84 19.09 3.95
CA THR A 238 10.11 20.08 5.01
C THR A 238 11.52 20.00 5.56
N ARG A 239 12.26 18.93 5.24
CA ARG A 239 13.58 18.61 5.79
C ARG A 239 14.51 18.04 4.71
N PRO A 240 15.83 17.90 4.97
CA PRO A 240 16.80 17.43 3.98
C PRO A 240 16.71 15.91 3.75
N ILE A 241 15.54 15.43 3.31
CA ILE A 241 15.30 14.08 2.82
C ILE A 241 15.24 14.08 1.29
N GLU A 242 15.41 12.91 0.67
CA GLU A 242 15.43 12.77 -0.79
C GLU A 242 14.04 12.51 -1.39
N VAL A 243 13.07 12.21 -0.53
CA VAL A 243 11.68 11.89 -0.89
C VAL A 243 10.72 12.95 -0.35
N ASP A 244 9.46 12.80 -0.67
CA ASP A 244 8.38 13.65 -0.19
C ASP A 244 7.92 13.28 1.21
N ASP A 245 7.66 14.28 2.05
CA ASP A 245 6.85 14.16 3.27
C ASP A 245 5.43 14.73 3.07
N THR A 246 5.21 15.47 1.99
CA THR A 246 3.91 16.02 1.62
C THR A 246 3.72 15.89 0.12
N ALA A 247 2.53 15.47 -0.31
CA ALA A 247 2.25 15.29 -1.74
C ALA A 247 0.78 15.49 -2.08
N ALA A 248 0.53 15.99 -3.30
CA ALA A 248 -0.73 15.86 -4.00
C ALA A 248 -0.49 15.10 -5.31
N LEU A 249 -1.18 13.98 -5.50
CA LEU A 249 -1.15 13.18 -6.70
C LEU A 249 -2.57 13.07 -7.26
N ARG A 250 -2.75 13.40 -8.53
CA ARG A 250 -3.98 13.12 -9.26
C ARG A 250 -3.68 12.16 -10.40
N ALA A 251 -4.32 10.98 -10.37
CA ALA A 251 -4.32 10.03 -11.45
C ALA A 251 -5.64 10.11 -12.20
N THR A 252 -5.61 10.32 -13.51
CA THR A 252 -6.78 10.18 -14.38
C THR A 252 -6.76 8.76 -14.94
N LEU A 253 -7.79 7.98 -14.61
CA LEU A 253 -7.91 6.60 -15.10
C LEU A 253 -8.31 6.58 -16.57
N GLY A 254 -8.13 5.45 -17.25
CA GLY A 254 -8.47 5.27 -18.66
C GLY A 254 -9.93 5.61 -18.97
N CYS A 255 -10.86 5.39 -18.03
CA CYS A 255 -12.27 5.82 -18.15
C CYS A 255 -12.50 7.31 -17.91
N GLY A 256 -11.46 8.09 -17.59
CA GLY A 256 -11.57 9.52 -17.26
C GLY A 256 -11.83 9.82 -15.79
N LEU A 257 -12.01 8.81 -14.92
CA LEU A 257 -12.25 9.02 -13.49
C LEU A 257 -10.98 9.57 -12.80
N PRO A 258 -11.06 10.74 -12.11
CA PRO A 258 -9.94 11.23 -11.31
C PRO A 258 -9.87 10.52 -9.97
N VAL A 259 -8.65 10.13 -9.59
CA VAL A 259 -8.27 9.62 -8.26
C VAL A 259 -7.22 10.56 -7.69
N LEU A 260 -7.54 11.22 -6.57
CA LEU A 260 -6.65 12.19 -5.93
C LEU A 260 -6.15 11.66 -4.59
N ALA A 261 -4.85 11.84 -4.33
CA ALA A 261 -4.28 11.68 -2.99
C ALA A 261 -3.64 12.99 -2.54
N ALA A 262 -4.12 13.57 -1.44
CA ALA A 262 -3.59 14.78 -0.82
C ALA A 262 -3.16 14.46 0.61
N VAL A 263 -1.85 14.35 0.85
CA VAL A 263 -1.32 13.69 2.05
C VAL A 263 -0.07 14.36 2.60
N THR A 264 0.12 14.31 3.93
CA THR A 264 1.31 14.85 4.58
C THR A 264 1.76 14.04 5.80
N LEU A 265 3.06 14.07 6.09
CA LEU A 265 3.69 13.67 7.35
C LEU A 265 4.18 14.89 8.16
N ALA A 266 3.86 16.10 7.67
CA ALA A 266 4.16 17.39 8.28
C ALA A 266 2.86 18.15 8.63
N GLY A 267 1.87 17.43 9.15
CA GLY A 267 0.53 17.95 9.45
C GLY A 267 0.48 18.78 10.71
N GLU A 268 -0.46 19.72 10.79
CA GLU A 268 -0.79 20.49 11.99
C GLU A 268 -1.59 19.62 12.97
N ASP A 269 -2.63 18.95 12.46
CA ASP A 269 -3.51 18.06 13.21
C ASP A 269 -3.63 16.72 12.52
N PHE A 270 -4.00 15.69 13.28
CA PHE A 270 -4.18 14.35 12.77
C PHE A 270 -5.44 14.22 11.90
N ILE A 271 -5.26 13.72 10.68
CA ILE A 271 -6.33 13.23 9.81
C ILE A 271 -5.99 11.77 9.50
N ALA A 272 -6.86 10.86 9.86
CA ALA A 272 -6.58 9.41 9.87
C ALA A 272 -6.12 8.85 8.51
N GLY A 273 -6.73 9.32 7.42
CA GLY A 273 -6.58 8.78 6.08
C GLY A 273 -7.98 8.46 5.55
N GLU A 274 -8.73 9.51 5.19
CA GLU A 274 -10.08 9.38 4.70
C GLU A 274 -10.05 9.03 3.21
N VAL A 275 -10.69 7.93 2.83
CA VAL A 275 -11.02 7.60 1.44
C VAL A 275 -12.42 8.13 1.15
N ILE A 276 -12.53 9.05 0.22
CA ILE A 276 -13.76 9.78 -0.10
C ILE A 276 -14.19 9.40 -1.51
N VAL A 277 -15.45 8.95 -1.65
CA VAL A 277 -16.06 8.67 -2.96
C VAL A 277 -17.07 9.76 -3.23
N HIS A 278 -16.89 10.50 -4.32
CA HIS A 278 -17.78 11.54 -4.79
C HIS A 278 -18.75 10.94 -5.81
N GLY A 279 -20.03 10.89 -5.50
CA GLY A 279 -21.06 10.35 -6.36
C GLY A 279 -22.18 11.34 -6.61
N SER A 280 -22.93 11.17 -7.71
CA SER A 280 -24.06 12.04 -8.08
C SER A 280 -25.24 11.96 -7.09
N ALA A 281 -25.34 10.89 -6.30
CA ALA A 281 -26.36 10.70 -5.27
C ALA A 281 -25.84 10.98 -3.84
N GLY A 282 -24.58 11.44 -3.69
CA GLY A 282 -24.00 11.77 -2.41
C GLY A 282 -22.55 11.34 -2.29
N ARG A 283 -21.99 11.54 -1.11
CA ARG A 283 -20.58 11.24 -0.77
C ARG A 283 -20.51 10.13 0.25
N ALA A 284 -19.56 9.19 0.06
CA ALA A 284 -19.17 8.24 1.09
C ALA A 284 -17.77 8.55 1.61
N VAL A 285 -17.51 8.22 2.87
CA VAL A 285 -16.21 8.40 3.52
C VAL A 285 -15.87 7.15 4.32
N LEU A 286 -14.69 6.56 4.03
CA LEU A 286 -14.09 5.50 4.81
C LEU A 286 -12.84 6.05 5.50
N GLU A 287 -12.81 6.06 6.82
CA GLU A 287 -11.61 6.41 7.59
C GLU A 287 -10.71 5.18 7.70
N TYR A 288 -9.58 5.21 7.01
CA TYR A 288 -8.46 4.29 7.24
C TYR A 288 -7.55 4.88 8.34
N PRO A 289 -7.08 4.20 9.31
CA PRO A 289 -7.16 2.77 9.66
C PRO A 289 -8.25 2.40 10.69
N THR A 290 -9.19 3.28 11.01
CA THR A 290 -10.20 3.07 12.05
C THR A 290 -11.38 2.24 11.58
N ASP A 291 -11.51 2.01 10.28
CA ASP A 291 -12.62 1.30 9.63
C ASP A 291 -14.00 1.94 9.96
N ARG A 292 -14.04 3.28 10.14
CA ARG A 292 -15.29 4.05 10.26
C ARG A 292 -15.81 4.42 8.88
N LEU A 293 -17.08 4.11 8.62
CA LEU A 293 -17.72 4.31 7.33
C LEU A 293 -18.92 5.24 7.45
N THR A 294 -19.05 6.16 6.50
CA THR A 294 -20.25 6.97 6.28
C THR A 294 -20.71 6.77 4.83
N LEU A 295 -21.95 6.38 4.63
CA LEU A 295 -22.58 6.26 3.31
C LEU A 295 -23.65 7.34 3.12
N PRO A 296 -24.10 7.65 1.89
CA PRO A 296 -25.21 8.57 1.67
C PRO A 296 -26.45 8.15 2.45
N GLY A 297 -27.00 9.09 3.24
CA GLY A 297 -28.15 8.87 4.11
C GLY A 297 -27.82 8.41 5.54
N ASP A 298 -26.57 8.06 5.85
CA ASP A 298 -26.18 7.76 7.22
C ASP A 298 -26.19 9.03 8.09
N PRO A 299 -26.59 8.94 9.37
CA PRO A 299 -26.62 10.09 10.29
C PRO A 299 -25.21 10.58 10.67
N GLY A 300 -24.18 9.76 10.43
CA GLY A 300 -22.78 10.04 10.74
C GLY A 300 -21.92 8.80 10.55
N PRO A 301 -20.62 8.92 10.85
CA PRO A 301 -19.69 7.80 10.73
C PRO A 301 -20.02 6.69 11.74
N ARG A 302 -20.04 5.44 11.28
CA ARG A 302 -20.22 4.23 12.10
C ARG A 302 -19.01 3.33 12.00
N GLU A 303 -18.71 2.63 13.06
CA GLU A 303 -17.69 1.60 13.05
C GLU A 303 -18.20 0.37 12.29
N VAL A 304 -17.34 -0.16 11.41
CA VAL A 304 -17.57 -1.43 10.70
C VAL A 304 -16.42 -2.35 11.04
N PRO A 305 -16.52 -3.09 12.17
CA PRO A 305 -15.41 -3.86 12.67
C PRO A 305 -15.10 -5.07 11.78
N GLY A 306 -13.84 -5.45 11.81
CA GLY A 306 -13.34 -6.66 11.17
C GLY A 306 -12.41 -6.37 9.99
N ARG A 307 -11.33 -7.14 10.01
CA ARG A 307 -10.33 -7.13 8.94
C ARG A 307 -9.83 -8.54 8.73
N VAL A 308 -9.96 -9.04 7.51
CA VAL A 308 -9.43 -10.36 7.15
C VAL A 308 -7.91 -10.26 7.08
N ASN A 309 -7.22 -11.11 7.83
CA ASN A 309 -5.77 -11.19 7.78
C ASN A 309 -5.32 -11.80 6.44
N LEU A 310 -4.33 -11.18 5.80
CA LEU A 310 -3.88 -11.60 4.47
C LEU A 310 -3.15 -12.95 4.47
N LEU A 311 -2.43 -13.29 5.56
CA LEU A 311 -1.84 -14.62 5.67
C LEU A 311 -2.92 -15.69 5.83
N GLU A 312 -3.92 -15.45 6.67
CA GLU A 312 -5.05 -16.37 6.83
C GLU A 312 -5.85 -16.52 5.52
N ASN A 313 -6.05 -15.43 4.79
CA ASN A 313 -6.69 -15.50 3.48
C ASN A 313 -5.85 -16.29 2.46
N LEU A 314 -4.53 -16.14 2.46
CA LEU A 314 -3.64 -16.94 1.60
C LEU A 314 -3.71 -18.44 1.96
N LEU A 315 -3.68 -18.78 3.25
CA LEU A 315 -3.81 -20.16 3.70
C LEU A 315 -5.18 -20.76 3.33
N ALA A 316 -6.26 -20.00 3.46
CA ALA A 316 -7.60 -20.40 3.07
C ALA A 316 -7.72 -20.57 1.54
N HIS A 317 -7.14 -19.65 0.75
CA HIS A 317 -7.06 -19.75 -0.70
C HIS A 317 -6.32 -21.04 -1.14
N ARG A 318 -5.20 -21.37 -0.49
CA ARG A 318 -4.46 -22.61 -0.77
C ARG A 318 -5.30 -23.87 -0.53
N ALA A 319 -6.17 -23.85 0.47
CA ALA A 319 -7.05 -24.97 0.78
C ALA A 319 -8.25 -25.06 -0.19
N ASP A 320 -8.76 -23.92 -0.66
CA ASP A 320 -9.88 -23.83 -1.59
C ASP A 320 -9.68 -22.64 -2.55
N PRO A 321 -8.87 -22.80 -3.61
CA PRO A 321 -8.59 -21.72 -4.57
C PRO A 321 -9.83 -21.20 -5.32
N ALA A 322 -10.83 -22.05 -5.52
CA ALA A 322 -12.05 -21.71 -6.25
C ALA A 322 -13.06 -20.94 -5.37
N GLY A 323 -13.20 -21.36 -4.10
CA GLY A 323 -14.15 -20.75 -3.16
C GLY A 323 -13.62 -19.53 -2.41
N VAL A 324 -12.31 -19.40 -2.28
CA VAL A 324 -11.68 -18.32 -1.50
C VAL A 324 -10.71 -17.52 -2.36
N PRO A 325 -11.14 -16.43 -3.01
CA PRO A 325 -10.25 -15.59 -3.79
C PRO A 325 -9.24 -14.84 -2.90
N LEU A 326 -8.04 -14.56 -3.45
CA LEU A 326 -7.08 -13.69 -2.79
C LEU A 326 -7.62 -12.26 -2.69
N ILE A 327 -7.43 -11.64 -1.53
CA ILE A 327 -7.86 -10.26 -1.28
C ILE A 327 -7.00 -9.27 -2.05
N ALA A 328 -5.68 -9.48 -2.05
CA ALA A 328 -4.72 -8.60 -2.68
C ALA A 328 -3.76 -9.39 -3.61
N PRO A 329 -4.25 -10.06 -4.68
CA PRO A 329 -3.37 -10.72 -5.64
C PRO A 329 -2.47 -9.70 -6.31
N LEU A 330 -1.32 -10.15 -6.85
CA LEU A 330 -0.36 -9.27 -7.52
C LEU A 330 -1.03 -8.42 -8.62
N SER A 331 -1.89 -9.01 -9.45
CA SER A 331 -2.61 -8.32 -10.53
C SER A 331 -3.42 -7.11 -10.04
N ARG A 332 -4.03 -7.19 -8.85
CA ARG A 332 -4.79 -6.07 -8.27
C ARG A 332 -3.90 -4.86 -7.91
N THR A 333 -2.58 -5.05 -7.81
CA THR A 333 -1.64 -4.01 -7.39
C THR A 333 -0.89 -3.35 -8.55
N ALA A 334 -1.16 -3.76 -9.80
CA ALA A 334 -0.49 -3.24 -10.99
C ALA A 334 -0.65 -1.72 -11.14
N ALA A 335 -1.87 -1.19 -10.94
CA ALA A 335 -2.13 0.25 -10.98
C ALA A 335 -1.33 1.02 -9.90
N PHE A 336 -1.18 0.45 -8.69
CA PHE A 336 -0.33 1.05 -7.66
C PHE A 336 1.16 1.02 -8.05
N THR A 337 1.64 -0.08 -8.62
CA THR A 337 3.02 -0.17 -9.15
C THR A 337 3.27 0.86 -10.25
N ALA A 338 2.28 1.13 -11.10
CA ALA A 338 2.34 2.17 -12.11
C ALA A 338 2.52 3.57 -11.49
N LEU A 339 1.78 3.88 -10.41
CA LEU A 339 1.99 5.11 -9.65
C LEU A 339 3.37 5.18 -8.99
N VAL A 340 3.87 4.09 -8.42
CA VAL A 340 5.22 4.00 -7.84
C VAL A 340 6.27 4.30 -8.90
N GLN A 341 6.15 3.74 -10.09
CA GLN A 341 7.05 4.02 -11.22
C GLN A 341 7.00 5.49 -11.64
N ALA A 342 5.81 6.09 -11.75
CA ALA A 342 5.65 7.51 -12.06
C ALA A 342 6.30 8.41 -10.98
N ILE A 343 6.13 8.09 -9.70
CA ILE A 343 6.75 8.78 -8.57
C ILE A 343 8.29 8.65 -8.63
N SER A 344 8.78 7.46 -8.97
CA SER A 344 10.21 7.20 -9.09
C SER A 344 10.86 7.99 -10.23
N ALA A 345 10.16 8.14 -11.35
CA ALA A 345 10.64 8.90 -12.51
C ALA A 345 10.52 10.42 -12.35
N ALA A 346 9.69 10.90 -11.42
CA ALA A 346 9.44 12.33 -11.24
C ALA A 346 10.69 13.07 -10.68
N PRO A 347 10.81 14.38 -10.91
CA PRO A 347 11.86 15.24 -10.32
C PRO A 347 11.90 15.15 -8.79
N GLU A 348 12.96 15.63 -8.17
CA GLU A 348 13.05 15.73 -6.70
C GLU A 348 11.89 16.57 -6.12
N PRO A 349 11.43 16.26 -4.88
CA PRO A 349 10.45 17.09 -4.20
C PRO A 349 10.94 18.50 -3.99
N ALA A 350 10.07 19.49 -4.17
CA ALA A 350 10.35 20.88 -3.85
C ALA A 350 10.51 21.05 -2.32
N SER A 351 11.48 21.85 -1.92
CA SER A 351 11.58 22.23 -0.50
C SER A 351 10.50 23.26 -0.17
N VAL A 352 9.75 23.07 0.90
CA VAL A 352 8.83 24.06 1.43
C VAL A 352 9.66 25.20 2.04
N ASP A 353 9.33 26.45 1.70
CA ASP A 353 10.01 27.62 2.27
C ASP A 353 9.91 27.65 3.80
N ALA A 354 11.00 27.97 4.47
CA ALA A 354 11.11 27.96 5.91
C ALA A 354 10.06 28.87 6.60
N GLY A 355 9.57 29.91 5.92
CA GLY A 355 8.51 30.77 6.42
C GLY A 355 7.17 30.04 6.65
N TRP A 356 6.95 28.91 5.98
CA TRP A 356 5.76 28.08 6.14
C TRP A 356 5.97 26.93 7.11
N VAL A 357 7.20 26.62 7.53
CA VAL A 357 7.51 25.48 8.37
C VAL A 357 7.65 25.90 9.84
N VAL A 358 6.94 25.22 10.72
CA VAL A 358 7.04 25.38 12.17
C VAL A 358 7.72 24.14 12.75
N ALA A 359 8.75 24.37 13.58
CA ALA A 359 9.43 23.31 14.31
C ALA A 359 8.98 23.27 15.76
N THR A 360 8.64 22.09 16.27
CA THR A 360 8.32 21.84 17.68
C THR A 360 9.13 20.66 18.20
N GLY A 361 9.47 20.65 19.49
CA GLY A 361 10.35 19.63 20.07
C GLY A 361 11.83 19.85 19.71
N VAL A 362 12.68 18.95 20.22
CA VAL A 362 14.14 18.99 20.01
C VAL A 362 14.71 17.61 19.75
N GLY A 363 15.87 17.54 19.08
CA GLY A 363 16.56 16.28 18.79
C GLY A 363 15.69 15.27 18.02
N PRO A 364 15.73 13.98 18.36
CA PRO A 364 14.96 12.95 17.67
C PRO A 364 13.44 13.15 17.71
N GLU A 365 12.91 13.84 18.71
CA GLU A 365 11.48 14.13 18.89
C GLU A 365 11.02 15.40 18.16
N ARG A 366 11.91 16.07 17.45
CA ARG A 366 11.55 17.27 16.69
C ARG A 366 10.60 16.92 15.56
N VAL A 367 9.48 17.67 15.49
CA VAL A 367 8.45 17.59 14.46
C VAL A 367 8.50 18.89 13.63
N LEU A 368 8.33 18.75 12.32
CA LEU A 368 8.14 19.87 11.40
C LEU A 368 6.71 19.83 10.87
N THR A 369 6.02 20.97 10.91
CA THR A 369 4.65 21.10 10.38
C THR A 369 4.59 22.22 9.35
N ILE A 370 3.73 22.11 8.36
CA ILE A 370 3.49 23.16 7.36
C ILE A 370 2.23 23.93 7.75
N ARG A 371 2.33 25.25 7.88
CA ARG A 371 1.19 26.10 8.23
C ARG A 371 0.08 26.02 7.18
N GLY A 372 -1.14 25.75 7.62
CA GLY A 372 -2.34 25.68 6.79
C GLY A 372 -2.43 24.43 5.92
N VAL A 373 -1.53 23.44 6.10
CA VAL A 373 -1.52 22.24 5.27
C VAL A 373 -2.79 21.42 5.41
N ASN A 374 -3.34 21.27 6.63
CA ASN A 374 -4.55 20.49 6.86
C ASN A 374 -5.75 21.06 6.09
N ALA A 375 -5.93 22.38 6.12
CA ALA A 375 -6.99 23.05 5.37
C ALA A 375 -6.80 22.90 3.86
N ALA A 376 -5.57 23.03 3.36
CA ALA A 376 -5.23 22.87 1.95
C ALA A 376 -5.51 21.44 1.46
N LEU A 377 -5.10 20.42 2.22
CA LEU A 377 -5.33 19.01 1.86
C LEU A 377 -6.81 18.63 1.88
N ARG A 378 -7.57 19.09 2.89
CA ARG A 378 -9.02 18.86 2.94
C ARG A 378 -9.73 19.51 1.75
N ARG A 379 -9.32 20.72 1.40
CA ARG A 379 -9.87 21.43 0.24
C ARG A 379 -9.50 20.69 -1.06
N ALA A 380 -8.26 20.24 -1.21
CA ALA A 380 -7.82 19.45 -2.35
C ALA A 380 -8.66 18.18 -2.53
N ALA A 381 -8.88 17.42 -1.45
CA ALA A 381 -9.67 16.20 -1.49
C ALA A 381 -11.17 16.47 -1.76
N ALA A 382 -11.71 17.58 -1.27
CA ALA A 382 -13.11 17.96 -1.47
C ALA A 382 -13.41 18.43 -2.91
N GLU A 383 -12.48 19.20 -3.50
CA GLU A 383 -12.63 19.80 -4.84
C GLU A 383 -12.02 18.93 -5.96
N GLY A 384 -11.27 17.85 -5.62
CA GLY A 384 -10.55 17.04 -6.61
C GLY A 384 -9.40 17.81 -7.28
N ALA A 385 -8.88 18.84 -6.61
CA ALA A 385 -7.91 19.78 -7.15
C ALA A 385 -6.52 19.60 -6.55
N LEU A 386 -5.48 19.90 -7.33
CA LEU A 386 -4.10 19.95 -6.85
C LEU A 386 -3.85 21.21 -6.01
N LEU A 387 -2.82 21.21 -5.17
CA LEU A 387 -2.52 22.32 -4.27
C LEU A 387 -2.20 23.61 -5.05
N SER A 388 -1.50 23.51 -6.17
CA SER A 388 -1.23 24.66 -7.05
C SER A 388 -2.49 25.24 -7.69
N GLU A 389 -3.46 24.40 -8.05
CA GLU A 389 -4.74 24.82 -8.61
C GLU A 389 -5.59 25.58 -7.57
N LEU A 390 -5.40 25.27 -6.29
CA LEU A 390 -6.04 25.94 -5.17
C LEU A 390 -5.36 27.25 -4.76
N GLY A 391 -4.23 27.61 -5.40
CA GLY A 391 -3.48 28.81 -5.07
C GLY A 391 -2.74 28.72 -3.74
N VAL A 392 -2.38 27.51 -3.28
CA VAL A 392 -1.58 27.33 -2.06
C VAL A 392 -0.23 28.01 -2.24
N PRO A 393 0.19 28.93 -1.35
CA PRO A 393 1.32 29.83 -1.62
C PRO A 393 2.68 29.14 -1.81
N TRP A 394 2.86 27.96 -1.22
CA TRP A 394 4.10 27.17 -1.33
C TRP A 394 4.00 26.07 -2.40
N ALA A 395 2.86 25.95 -3.08
CA ALA A 395 2.67 24.94 -4.10
C ALA A 395 3.45 25.25 -5.38
N VAL A 396 3.96 24.20 -6.02
CA VAL A 396 4.68 24.29 -7.29
C VAL A 396 3.87 23.65 -8.41
N LYS A 397 4.20 24.01 -9.66
CA LYS A 397 3.55 23.40 -10.83
C LYS A 397 3.72 21.88 -10.82
N PRO A 398 2.65 21.09 -11.07
CA PRO A 398 2.71 19.64 -11.05
C PRO A 398 3.63 19.08 -12.15
N HIS A 399 4.37 18.04 -11.82
CA HIS A 399 4.97 17.17 -12.83
C HIS A 399 3.87 16.30 -13.46
N ARG A 400 3.87 16.23 -14.78
CA ARG A 400 2.87 15.47 -15.54
C ARG A 400 3.53 14.36 -16.33
N THR A 401 2.96 13.17 -16.27
CA THR A 401 3.44 12.01 -17.03
C THR A 401 2.28 11.15 -17.49
N ALA A 402 2.40 10.58 -18.68
CA ALA A 402 1.53 9.51 -19.15
C ALA A 402 2.09 8.17 -18.66
N VAL A 403 1.21 7.27 -18.27
CA VAL A 403 1.56 5.90 -17.83
C VAL A 403 0.94 4.90 -18.78
N GLN A 404 1.77 4.39 -19.68
CA GLN A 404 1.31 3.38 -20.66
C GLN A 404 1.18 2.02 -19.96
N ARG A 405 0.09 1.31 -20.28
CA ARG A 405 -0.07 -0.10 -19.94
C ARG A 405 0.54 -0.91 -21.10
N GLU A 406 1.62 -1.63 -20.82
CA GLU A 406 2.17 -2.55 -21.81
C GLU A 406 1.42 -3.89 -21.78
N THR A 407 1.47 -4.63 -22.90
CA THR A 407 0.92 -5.98 -22.97
C THR A 407 1.61 -6.86 -21.93
N GLY A 408 0.86 -7.37 -20.94
CA GLY A 408 1.38 -8.15 -19.82
C GLY A 408 1.22 -7.51 -18.44
N ASP A 409 0.68 -6.30 -18.32
CA ASP A 409 0.36 -5.62 -17.04
C ASP A 409 -1.04 -6.01 -16.50
N ALA A 410 -1.60 -7.15 -16.89
CA ALA A 410 -2.94 -7.63 -16.49
C ALA A 410 -2.90 -8.52 -15.24
#